data_5cd1461452cb4cade94b92e44206c9c2
#
_entry.id   5cd1461452cb4cade94b92e44206c9c2
#
_cell.length_a   1.000
_cell.length_b   1.000
_cell.length_c   1.000
_cell.angle_alpha   90.00
_cell.angle_beta   90.00
_cell.angle_gamma   90.00
#
_symmetry.space_group_name_H-M   'P 1'
#
loop_
_entity.id
_entity.type
_entity.pdbx_description
1 polymer ?
#
loop_
_entity_poly.entity_id
_entity_poly.type
_entity_poly.pdbx_seq_one_letter_code
_entity_poly.pdbx_strand_id
1 'polypeptide(L)'
;MTNRSYRVLYVENANSVGGSIISVYRLVQQLNRQHYEPIILFHRPNGYEPRFRALGIEVIVLDGKETPQAQAGSGHSRDIAAWLGHYSSTLAHTYRRLKSIYLLGSQTLPESRRIYRIIKDRRIDLVHLNNRLSSNRSGALAARWARTPCLCHVRDFDHLTWFDRWLVKRVDHFAFMSRALEQSLKAAEPSLRGSVVYDGLELDRFLTSQDKANFRQELGLSNDDFVVGNVGRLVPWKGQEVFLRALARVAPQIRNLKALIVGDPDPPAETAYLKHLQSLVQELGLSDIVRFTGFYSDIPRLMASLDVLVHSSSSPEPFGIVVIEGMAAGKPVIATRAGGVLDIIEDGDNGLLVPVGDDQSMAEAILTLARCPDLAARLGTNARQRVTACFTVTQYVQTVQTIYQSLLEER
;
A
#
# COMPACT_ATOMS: atom_id res chain seq x y z
N MET A 1 32.89 19.56 6.87
CA MET A 1 31.72 18.89 6.28
C MET A 1 31.13 19.82 5.26
N THR A 2 31.14 19.46 3.99
CA THR A 2 30.69 20.32 2.88
C THR A 2 29.20 20.59 3.01
N ASN A 3 28.82 21.87 3.02
CA ASN A 3 27.45 22.38 3.14
C ASN A 3 26.66 22.18 1.81
N ARG A 4 26.79 20.98 1.18
CA ARG A 4 26.15 20.65 -0.09
C ARG A 4 24.89 19.83 0.15
N SER A 5 23.77 20.29 -0.38
CA SER A 5 22.55 19.52 -0.45
C SER A 5 22.65 18.43 -1.54
N TYR A 6 22.27 17.19 -1.21
CA TYR A 6 22.26 16.04 -2.13
C TYR A 6 20.95 16.00 -2.92
N ARG A 7 21.01 15.84 -4.22
CA ARG A 7 19.85 15.72 -5.10
C ARG A 7 19.37 14.29 -5.18
N VAL A 8 18.14 14.07 -4.74
CA VAL A 8 17.49 12.74 -4.72
C VAL A 8 16.39 12.69 -5.77
N LEU A 9 16.54 11.81 -6.77
CA LEU A 9 15.51 11.57 -7.78
C LEU A 9 14.60 10.44 -7.34
N TYR A 10 13.36 10.76 -7.02
CA TYR A 10 12.29 9.78 -6.76
C TYR A 10 11.63 9.38 -8.07
N VAL A 11 11.67 8.09 -8.39
CA VAL A 11 11.03 7.54 -9.61
C VAL A 11 9.74 6.84 -9.21
N GLU A 12 8.62 7.36 -9.69
CA GLU A 12 7.27 6.85 -9.39
C GLU A 12 6.59 6.37 -10.68
N ASN A 13 6.10 5.14 -10.65
CA ASN A 13 5.44 4.50 -11.80
C ASN A 13 3.97 4.13 -11.51
N ALA A 14 3.35 4.70 -10.49
CA ALA A 14 1.93 4.46 -10.23
C ALA A 14 1.06 5.24 -11.24
N ASN A 15 0.06 4.55 -11.80
CA ASN A 15 -0.88 5.14 -12.76
C ASN A 15 -2.08 5.82 -12.07
N SER A 16 -2.21 5.68 -10.75
CA SER A 16 -3.30 6.25 -9.95
C SER A 16 -2.80 6.64 -8.56
N VAL A 17 -3.54 7.50 -7.89
CA VAL A 17 -3.24 7.88 -6.51
C VAL A 17 -3.47 6.68 -5.59
N GLY A 18 -2.41 6.23 -4.94
CA GLY A 18 -2.44 5.09 -4.02
C GLY A 18 -1.47 5.27 -2.86
N GLY A 19 -1.38 4.26 -2.00
CA GLY A 19 -0.53 4.30 -0.80
C GLY A 19 0.93 4.62 -1.09
N SER A 20 1.49 4.15 -2.20
CA SER A 20 2.89 4.39 -2.59
C SER A 20 3.20 5.87 -2.79
N ILE A 21 2.36 6.60 -3.52
CA ILE A 21 2.53 8.05 -3.76
C ILE A 21 2.36 8.84 -2.47
N ILE A 22 1.35 8.48 -1.65
CA ILE A 22 1.08 9.13 -0.36
C ILE A 22 2.30 8.95 0.56
N SER A 23 2.92 7.78 0.58
CA SER A 23 4.13 7.54 1.37
C SER A 23 5.31 8.39 0.91
N VAL A 24 5.56 8.53 -0.40
CA VAL A 24 6.61 9.42 -0.91
C VAL A 24 6.29 10.88 -0.58
N TYR A 25 5.03 11.28 -0.70
CA TYR A 25 4.62 12.64 -0.36
C TYR A 25 4.92 12.95 1.13
N ARG A 26 4.54 12.06 2.04
CA ARG A 26 4.86 12.16 3.48
C ARG A 26 6.36 12.20 3.73
N LEU A 27 7.13 11.36 3.03
CA LEU A 27 8.60 11.35 3.13
C LEU A 27 9.20 12.69 2.76
N VAL A 28 8.89 13.22 1.57
CA VAL A 28 9.49 14.46 1.08
C VAL A 28 8.99 15.72 1.81
N GLN A 29 7.83 15.64 2.43
CA GLN A 29 7.27 16.69 3.27
C GLN A 29 8.11 16.94 4.53
N GLN A 30 8.62 15.86 5.15
CA GLN A 30 9.42 15.90 6.38
C GLN A 30 10.92 15.66 6.15
N LEU A 31 11.34 15.50 4.88
CA LEU A 31 12.74 15.34 4.53
C LEU A 31 13.55 16.56 4.96
N ASN A 32 14.74 16.35 5.52
CA ASN A 32 15.64 17.46 5.84
C ASN A 32 16.13 18.17 4.58
N ARG A 33 15.48 19.28 4.23
CA ARG A 33 15.71 20.07 3.02
C ARG A 33 17.06 20.83 3.01
N GLN A 34 17.73 20.91 4.14
CA GLN A 34 19.10 21.44 4.20
C GLN A 34 20.12 20.44 3.63
N HIS A 35 19.82 19.12 3.75
CA HIS A 35 20.70 18.06 3.31
C HIS A 35 20.25 17.39 2.02
N TYR A 36 18.95 17.39 1.73
CA TYR A 36 18.37 16.67 0.58
C TYR A 36 17.45 17.57 -0.24
N GLU A 37 17.70 17.62 -1.55
CA GLU A 37 16.86 18.29 -2.55
C GLU A 37 16.09 17.21 -3.33
N PRO A 38 14.79 16.96 -3.04
CA PRO A 38 14.00 15.98 -3.76
C PRO A 38 13.56 16.49 -5.12
N ILE A 39 13.62 15.61 -6.11
CA ILE A 39 13.08 15.79 -7.46
C ILE A 39 12.18 14.59 -7.72
N ILE A 40 10.93 14.80 -8.12
CA ILE A 40 9.99 13.73 -8.39
C ILE A 40 9.85 13.51 -9.88
N LEU A 41 10.03 12.27 -10.31
CA LEU A 41 9.84 11.85 -11.68
C LEU A 41 8.67 10.87 -11.77
N PHE A 42 7.63 11.28 -12.49
CA PHE A 42 6.52 10.42 -12.85
C PHE A 42 6.73 9.88 -14.28
N HIS A 43 6.46 8.59 -14.47
CA HIS A 43 6.43 8.02 -15.81
C HIS A 43 5.25 8.58 -16.62
N ARG A 44 4.10 8.81 -15.97
CA ARG A 44 2.87 9.36 -16.54
C ARG A 44 2.19 10.31 -15.57
N PRO A 45 1.36 11.25 -16.04
CA PRO A 45 0.53 12.07 -15.15
C PRO A 45 -0.39 11.19 -14.29
N ASN A 46 -0.52 11.52 -13.01
CA ASN A 46 -1.36 10.78 -12.07
C ASN A 46 -2.23 11.65 -11.15
N GLY A 47 -2.20 12.99 -11.34
CA GLY A 47 -3.00 13.93 -10.59
C GLY A 47 -2.42 14.34 -9.22
N TYR A 48 -1.28 13.79 -8.80
CA TYR A 48 -0.64 14.16 -7.52
C TYR A 48 0.47 15.21 -7.69
N GLU A 49 0.88 15.51 -8.92
CA GLU A 49 1.93 16.46 -9.28
C GLU A 49 1.72 17.86 -8.66
N PRO A 50 0.48 18.44 -8.64
CA PRO A 50 0.27 19.76 -8.06
C PRO A 50 0.63 19.83 -6.59
N ARG A 51 0.41 18.74 -5.84
CA ARG A 51 0.74 18.68 -4.41
C ARG A 51 2.25 18.72 -4.16
N PHE A 52 3.05 18.01 -4.98
CA PHE A 52 4.50 18.08 -4.88
C PHE A 52 5.02 19.47 -5.28
N ARG A 53 4.47 20.06 -6.34
CA ARG A 53 4.84 21.44 -6.76
C ARG A 53 4.51 22.48 -5.68
N ALA A 54 3.39 22.30 -4.97
CA ALA A 54 3.02 23.17 -3.84
C ALA A 54 4.04 23.14 -2.68
N LEU A 55 4.81 22.05 -2.56
CA LEU A 55 5.93 21.96 -1.61
C LEU A 55 7.24 22.57 -2.16
N GLY A 56 7.21 23.20 -3.34
CA GLY A 56 8.42 23.75 -4.00
C GLY A 56 9.34 22.65 -4.56
N ILE A 57 8.81 21.47 -4.88
CA ILE A 57 9.57 20.34 -5.42
C ILE A 57 9.49 20.34 -6.95
N GLU A 58 10.65 20.17 -7.63
CA GLU A 58 10.68 19.95 -9.07
C GLU A 58 9.97 18.65 -9.42
N VAL A 59 9.00 18.71 -10.33
CA VAL A 59 8.26 17.54 -10.82
C VAL A 59 8.47 17.39 -12.31
N ILE A 60 8.98 16.25 -12.71
CA ILE A 60 9.24 15.86 -14.10
C ILE A 60 8.23 14.77 -14.48
N VAL A 61 7.60 14.87 -15.65
CA VAL A 61 6.73 13.85 -16.24
C VAL A 61 7.35 13.39 -17.55
N LEU A 62 7.67 12.10 -17.69
CA LEU A 62 8.35 11.57 -18.88
C LEU A 62 7.47 11.59 -20.13
N ASP A 63 6.24 11.13 -20.01
CA ASP A 63 5.27 11.10 -21.10
C ASP A 63 4.15 12.10 -20.80
N GLY A 64 4.33 13.33 -21.30
CA GLY A 64 3.35 14.42 -21.10
C GLY A 64 2.06 14.28 -21.94
N LYS A 65 1.86 13.19 -22.66
CA LYS A 65 0.59 12.90 -23.32
C LYS A 65 -0.28 12.08 -22.38
N GLU A 66 -1.44 12.62 -22.04
CA GLU A 66 -2.57 11.79 -21.56
C GLU A 66 -2.88 10.76 -22.66
N THR A 67 -2.24 9.62 -22.63
CA THR A 67 -2.74 8.49 -23.39
C THR A 67 -4.05 8.09 -22.72
N PRO A 68 -5.16 7.96 -23.49
CA PRO A 68 -6.36 7.34 -22.96
C PRO A 68 -5.91 6.09 -22.20
N GLN A 69 -6.39 5.93 -20.98
CA GLN A 69 -6.07 4.79 -20.12
C GLN A 69 -5.81 3.58 -21.00
N ALA A 70 -4.59 3.09 -21.03
CA ALA A 70 -4.30 1.80 -21.62
C ALA A 70 -5.02 0.77 -20.74
N GLN A 71 -6.34 0.75 -20.92
CA GLN A 71 -7.21 -0.32 -20.48
C GLN A 71 -6.61 -1.59 -21.06
N ALA A 72 -6.37 -2.53 -20.19
CA ALA A 72 -6.23 -3.92 -20.55
C ALA A 72 -5.03 -4.34 -21.42
N GLY A 73 -3.82 -3.88 -21.12
CA GLY A 73 -2.63 -4.62 -21.60
C GLY A 73 -2.32 -5.87 -20.78
N SER A 74 -2.85 -5.98 -19.55
CA SER A 74 -2.56 -7.10 -18.66
C SER A 74 -3.51 -8.30 -18.83
N GLY A 75 -4.76 -8.10 -19.18
CA GLY A 75 -5.75 -9.17 -19.38
C GLY A 75 -5.39 -10.04 -20.59
N HIS A 76 -5.40 -9.49 -21.78
CA HIS A 76 -5.18 -10.25 -23.02
C HIS A 76 -3.85 -11.02 -23.08
N SER A 77 -2.80 -10.49 -22.49
CA SER A 77 -1.50 -11.16 -22.54
C SER A 77 -1.31 -12.21 -21.44
N ARG A 78 -2.04 -12.12 -20.34
CA ARG A 78 -2.16 -13.20 -19.35
C ARG A 78 -3.00 -14.33 -19.96
N ASP A 79 -4.06 -13.99 -20.67
CA ASP A 79 -4.92 -14.96 -21.37
C ASP A 79 -4.16 -15.73 -22.45
N ILE A 80 -3.33 -15.08 -23.27
CA ILE A 80 -2.49 -15.76 -24.27
C ILE A 80 -1.47 -16.68 -23.59
N ALA A 81 -0.80 -16.24 -22.53
CA ALA A 81 0.17 -17.06 -21.84
C ALA A 81 -0.49 -18.22 -21.09
N ALA A 82 -1.68 -18.02 -20.53
CA ALA A 82 -2.49 -19.07 -19.89
C ALA A 82 -3.01 -20.06 -20.94
N TRP A 83 -3.53 -19.56 -22.05
CA TRP A 83 -3.97 -20.36 -23.18
C TRP A 83 -2.84 -21.24 -23.76
N LEU A 84 -1.67 -20.65 -23.99
CA LEU A 84 -0.47 -21.41 -24.42
C LEU A 84 -0.05 -22.44 -23.36
N GLY A 85 -0.23 -22.14 -22.09
CA GLY A 85 0.07 -23.05 -20.98
C GLY A 85 -0.79 -24.31 -20.95
N HIS A 86 -2.01 -24.24 -21.48
CA HIS A 86 -2.88 -25.41 -21.67
C HIS A 86 -2.35 -26.41 -22.72
N TYR A 87 -1.61 -25.90 -23.74
CA TYR A 87 -1.01 -26.73 -24.79
C TYR A 87 0.41 -27.15 -24.46
N SER A 88 1.23 -26.27 -23.89
CA SER A 88 2.62 -26.53 -23.53
C SER A 88 3.17 -25.45 -22.57
N SER A 89 3.72 -25.90 -21.45
CA SER A 89 4.45 -25.03 -20.51
C SER A 89 5.66 -24.35 -21.18
N THR A 90 6.32 -25.06 -22.12
CA THR A 90 7.46 -24.54 -22.89
C THR A 90 7.06 -23.39 -23.82
N LEU A 91 5.91 -23.48 -24.49
CA LEU A 91 5.40 -22.40 -25.35
C LEU A 91 5.04 -21.17 -24.54
N ALA A 92 4.38 -21.36 -23.39
CA ALA A 92 4.07 -20.26 -22.47
C ALA A 92 5.34 -19.57 -21.94
N HIS A 93 6.36 -20.34 -21.58
CA HIS A 93 7.65 -19.81 -21.15
C HIS A 93 8.35 -19.02 -22.27
N THR A 94 8.40 -19.57 -23.48
CA THR A 94 9.01 -18.92 -24.65
C THR A 94 8.30 -17.60 -24.97
N TYR A 95 6.97 -17.61 -24.99
CA TYR A 95 6.17 -16.38 -25.19
C TYR A 95 6.47 -15.31 -24.14
N ARG A 96 6.47 -15.67 -22.84
CA ARG A 96 6.79 -14.73 -21.77
C ARG A 96 8.20 -14.16 -21.91
N ARG A 97 9.17 -14.98 -22.33
CA ARG A 97 10.56 -14.54 -22.53
C ARG A 97 10.67 -13.58 -23.72
N LEU A 98 10.08 -13.90 -24.87
CA LEU A 98 10.06 -13.03 -26.05
C LEU A 98 9.34 -11.70 -25.76
N LYS A 99 8.20 -11.76 -25.08
CA LYS A 99 7.50 -10.56 -24.63
C LYS A 99 8.35 -9.70 -23.71
N SER A 100 9.08 -10.30 -22.77
CA SER A 100 9.98 -9.58 -21.86
C SER A 100 11.12 -8.89 -22.63
N ILE A 101 11.70 -9.55 -23.65
CA ILE A 101 12.73 -8.97 -24.51
C ILE A 101 12.17 -7.82 -25.35
N TYR A 102 10.98 -7.99 -25.92
CA TYR A 102 10.29 -6.93 -26.68
C TYR A 102 10.05 -5.69 -25.82
N LEU A 103 9.50 -5.85 -24.61
CA LEU A 103 9.24 -4.75 -23.68
C LEU A 103 10.55 -4.10 -23.20
N LEU A 104 11.61 -4.87 -23.04
CA LEU A 104 12.92 -4.33 -22.72
C LEU A 104 13.41 -3.39 -23.84
N GLY A 105 13.32 -3.80 -25.08
CA GLY A 105 13.74 -3.00 -26.24
C GLY A 105 12.86 -1.80 -26.52
N SER A 106 11.54 -1.98 -26.49
CA SER A 106 10.57 -0.97 -26.94
C SER A 106 10.20 0.06 -25.87
N GLN A 107 10.29 -0.29 -24.59
CA GLN A 107 9.90 0.58 -23.49
C GLN A 107 11.05 0.86 -22.51
N THR A 108 11.60 -0.19 -21.87
CA THR A 108 12.58 -0.01 -20.80
C THR A 108 13.84 0.72 -21.24
N LEU A 109 14.44 0.37 -22.38
CA LEU A 109 15.67 1.01 -22.87
C LEU A 109 15.49 2.48 -23.28
N PRO A 110 14.43 2.87 -24.03
CA PRO A 110 14.18 4.29 -24.35
C PRO A 110 13.92 5.13 -23.10
N GLU A 111 13.10 4.65 -22.16
CA GLU A 111 12.85 5.33 -20.88
C GLU A 111 14.12 5.46 -20.05
N SER A 112 14.93 4.38 -19.95
CA SER A 112 16.21 4.43 -19.23
C SER A 112 17.14 5.48 -19.77
N ARG A 113 17.21 5.68 -21.11
CA ARG A 113 18.03 6.74 -21.72
C ARG A 113 17.54 8.14 -21.35
N ARG A 114 16.22 8.34 -21.27
CA ARG A 114 15.63 9.62 -20.83
C ARG A 114 15.96 9.88 -19.36
N ILE A 115 15.74 8.91 -18.49
CA ILE A 115 16.04 9.03 -17.06
C ILE A 115 17.54 9.23 -16.83
N TYR A 116 18.41 8.53 -17.57
CA TYR A 116 19.86 8.71 -17.53
C TYR A 116 20.26 10.17 -17.84
N ARG A 117 19.66 10.79 -18.87
CA ARG A 117 19.92 12.21 -19.19
C ARG A 117 19.49 13.11 -18.04
N ILE A 118 18.31 12.88 -17.45
CA ILE A 118 17.83 13.64 -16.28
C ILE A 118 18.81 13.49 -15.11
N ILE A 119 19.29 12.28 -14.82
CA ILE A 119 20.29 12.05 -13.77
C ILE A 119 21.54 12.89 -14.00
N LYS A 120 22.05 12.93 -15.25
CA LYS A 120 23.25 13.71 -15.59
C LYS A 120 23.01 15.21 -15.61
N ASP A 121 21.93 15.67 -16.25
CA ASP A 121 21.62 17.09 -16.42
C ASP A 121 21.29 17.76 -15.07
N ARG A 122 20.61 17.03 -14.18
CA ARG A 122 20.25 17.51 -12.83
C ARG A 122 21.32 17.18 -11.78
N ARG A 123 22.41 16.50 -12.14
CA ARG A 123 23.48 16.07 -11.22
C ARG A 123 22.92 15.35 -10.00
N ILE A 124 22.11 14.32 -10.27
CA ILE A 124 21.46 13.51 -9.23
C ILE A 124 22.52 12.72 -8.46
N ASP A 125 22.49 12.82 -7.15
CA ASP A 125 23.40 12.13 -6.25
C ASP A 125 22.89 10.75 -5.82
N LEU A 126 21.53 10.57 -5.78
CA LEU A 126 20.88 9.30 -5.39
C LEU A 126 19.57 9.12 -6.16
N VAL A 127 19.29 7.89 -6.60
CA VAL A 127 18.01 7.50 -7.21
C VAL A 127 17.22 6.66 -6.21
N HIS A 128 16.00 7.10 -5.89
CA HIS A 128 15.04 6.35 -5.07
C HIS A 128 13.89 5.85 -5.95
N LEU A 129 13.88 4.56 -6.22
CA LEU A 129 12.80 3.88 -6.94
C LEU A 129 11.67 3.58 -5.95
N ASN A 130 10.50 4.14 -6.19
CA ASN A 130 9.33 3.86 -5.36
C ASN A 130 8.48 2.76 -5.98
N ASN A 131 8.02 1.79 -5.16
CA ASN A 131 7.28 0.60 -5.59
C ASN A 131 8.20 -0.57 -6.05
N ARG A 132 7.66 -1.59 -6.73
CA ARG A 132 8.37 -2.81 -7.15
C ARG A 132 9.54 -2.51 -8.11
N LEU A 133 10.60 -3.33 -8.05
CA LEU A 133 11.68 -3.25 -9.01
C LEU A 133 11.20 -3.52 -10.45
N SER A 134 10.30 -4.51 -10.61
CA SER A 134 9.74 -4.86 -11.93
C SER A 134 8.99 -3.70 -12.60
N SER A 135 8.44 -2.77 -11.84
CA SER A 135 7.79 -1.56 -12.37
C SER A 135 8.77 -0.38 -12.57
N ASN A 136 9.98 -0.46 -12.00
CA ASN A 136 11.00 0.60 -12.03
C ASN A 136 12.30 0.18 -12.77
N ARG A 137 12.21 -0.79 -13.68
CA ARG A 137 13.37 -1.30 -14.47
C ARG A 137 14.15 -0.19 -15.16
N SER A 138 13.44 0.76 -15.74
CA SER A 138 14.04 1.90 -16.45
C SER A 138 14.83 2.81 -15.53
N GLY A 139 14.33 3.10 -14.33
CA GLY A 139 15.03 3.87 -13.30
C GLY A 139 16.29 3.15 -12.79
N ALA A 140 16.16 1.85 -12.47
CA ALA A 140 17.29 1.04 -12.01
C ALA A 140 18.42 0.95 -13.06
N LEU A 141 18.06 0.75 -14.32
CA LEU A 141 19.03 0.68 -15.42
C LEU A 141 19.70 2.04 -15.66
N ALA A 142 18.95 3.13 -15.59
CA ALA A 142 19.47 4.49 -15.74
C ALA A 142 20.46 4.84 -14.61
N ALA A 143 20.12 4.53 -13.36
CA ALA A 143 20.99 4.72 -12.20
C ALA A 143 22.31 3.94 -12.38
N ARG A 144 22.22 2.67 -12.84
CA ARG A 144 23.40 1.85 -13.14
C ARG A 144 24.30 2.46 -14.21
N TRP A 145 23.72 2.95 -15.32
CA TRP A 145 24.50 3.61 -16.39
C TRP A 145 25.15 4.91 -15.91
N ALA A 146 24.43 5.65 -15.08
CA ALA A 146 24.95 6.90 -14.51
C ALA A 146 25.98 6.67 -13.41
N ARG A 147 26.13 5.45 -12.91
CA ARG A 147 26.87 5.09 -11.70
C ARG A 147 26.40 5.87 -10.47
N THR A 148 25.09 6.12 -10.36
CA THR A 148 24.47 6.83 -9.25
C THR A 148 23.90 5.80 -8.27
N PRO A 149 24.09 5.96 -6.93
CA PRO A 149 23.49 5.08 -5.93
C PRO A 149 22.01 4.91 -6.14
N CYS A 150 21.51 3.69 -5.93
CA CYS A 150 20.12 3.33 -6.18
C CYS A 150 19.51 2.61 -4.99
N LEU A 151 18.48 3.22 -4.41
CA LEU A 151 17.60 2.61 -3.43
C LEU A 151 16.31 2.17 -4.13
N CYS A 152 15.84 0.93 -3.88
CA CYS A 152 14.52 0.48 -4.32
C CYS A 152 13.62 0.27 -3.10
N HIS A 153 12.57 1.06 -2.96
CA HIS A 153 11.58 0.94 -1.90
C HIS A 153 10.45 0.01 -2.34
N VAL A 154 10.49 -1.24 -1.85
CA VAL A 154 9.56 -2.30 -2.23
C VAL A 154 8.27 -2.17 -1.43
N ARG A 155 7.16 -1.88 -2.12
CA ARG A 155 5.84 -1.60 -1.51
C ARG A 155 4.77 -2.60 -1.86
N ASP A 156 5.11 -3.61 -2.67
CA ASP A 156 4.20 -4.67 -3.08
C ASP A 156 5.00 -5.92 -3.43
N PHE A 157 4.34 -7.08 -3.40
CA PHE A 157 4.96 -8.34 -3.80
C PHE A 157 5.39 -8.29 -5.26
N ASP A 158 6.61 -8.71 -5.54
CA ASP A 158 7.23 -8.65 -6.87
C ASP A 158 7.58 -10.04 -7.40
N HIS A 159 7.24 -10.28 -8.67
CA HIS A 159 7.60 -11.51 -9.37
C HIS A 159 8.75 -11.21 -10.33
N LEU A 160 9.95 -11.58 -9.91
CA LEU A 160 11.18 -11.29 -10.64
C LEU A 160 11.31 -12.16 -11.90
N THR A 161 11.39 -11.52 -13.07
CA THR A 161 11.84 -12.16 -14.32
C THR A 161 13.35 -12.38 -14.30
N TRP A 162 13.90 -13.06 -15.33
CA TRP A 162 15.34 -13.23 -15.50
C TRP A 162 16.09 -11.88 -15.55
N PHE A 163 15.47 -10.86 -16.17
CA PHE A 163 16.07 -9.53 -16.26
C PHE A 163 16.01 -8.79 -14.91
N ASP A 164 14.93 -8.95 -14.14
CA ASP A 164 14.83 -8.37 -12.80
C ASP A 164 15.89 -8.97 -11.86
N ARG A 165 16.13 -10.29 -11.91
CA ARG A 165 17.21 -10.95 -11.15
C ARG A 165 18.59 -10.40 -11.50
N TRP A 166 18.81 -10.03 -12.76
CA TRP A 166 20.02 -9.34 -13.17
C TRP A 166 20.09 -7.92 -12.63
N LEU A 167 18.95 -7.17 -12.61
CA LEU A 167 18.86 -5.81 -12.08
C LEU A 167 18.98 -5.76 -10.55
N VAL A 168 18.43 -6.72 -9.81
CA VAL A 168 18.53 -6.80 -8.34
C VAL A 168 19.97 -6.62 -7.87
N LYS A 169 20.93 -7.27 -8.52
CA LYS A 169 22.37 -7.20 -8.19
C LYS A 169 23.00 -5.83 -8.48
N ARG A 170 22.22 -4.87 -8.96
CA ARG A 170 22.69 -3.53 -9.36
C ARG A 170 21.96 -2.40 -8.65
N VAL A 171 21.03 -2.76 -7.80
CA VAL A 171 20.43 -1.88 -6.81
C VAL A 171 21.27 -1.97 -5.55
N ASP A 172 21.69 -0.83 -5.01
CA ASP A 172 22.64 -0.80 -3.90
C ASP A 172 21.96 -1.17 -2.57
N HIS A 173 20.68 -0.81 -2.40
CA HIS A 173 19.89 -1.15 -1.22
C HIS A 173 18.40 -1.32 -1.53
N PHE A 174 17.74 -2.26 -0.84
CA PHE A 174 16.28 -2.44 -0.87
C PHE A 174 15.68 -2.02 0.47
N ALA A 175 14.70 -1.12 0.45
CA ALA A 175 13.87 -0.80 1.61
C ALA A 175 12.55 -1.58 1.49
N PHE A 176 12.24 -2.46 2.42
CA PHE A 176 11.04 -3.27 2.41
C PHE A 176 10.01 -2.72 3.38
N MET A 177 8.80 -2.48 2.93
CA MET A 177 7.72 -1.96 3.74
C MET A 177 7.22 -2.98 4.81
N SER A 178 7.64 -4.27 4.71
CA SER A 178 7.38 -5.32 5.70
C SER A 178 8.39 -6.47 5.60
N ARG A 179 8.48 -7.27 6.67
CA ARG A 179 9.28 -8.52 6.68
C ARG A 179 8.76 -9.53 5.67
N ALA A 180 7.45 -9.56 5.43
CA ALA A 180 6.84 -10.45 4.44
C ALA A 180 7.36 -10.14 3.02
N LEU A 181 7.50 -8.86 2.65
CA LEU A 181 8.08 -8.46 1.38
C LEU A 181 9.58 -8.78 1.31
N GLU A 182 10.32 -8.54 2.39
CA GLU A 182 11.74 -8.90 2.49
C GLU A 182 11.94 -10.40 2.28
N GLN A 183 11.21 -11.24 3.01
CA GLN A 183 11.30 -12.70 2.91
C GLN A 183 10.93 -13.19 1.51
N SER A 184 9.86 -12.65 0.93
CA SER A 184 9.42 -13.00 -0.42
C SER A 184 10.50 -12.71 -1.47
N LEU A 185 11.14 -11.54 -1.40
CA LEU A 185 12.14 -11.15 -2.39
C LEU A 185 13.49 -11.85 -2.15
N LYS A 186 13.89 -12.03 -0.88
CA LYS A 186 15.10 -12.79 -0.51
C LYS A 186 15.00 -14.28 -0.83
N ALA A 187 13.81 -14.85 -0.78
CA ALA A 187 13.60 -16.24 -1.24
C ALA A 187 13.85 -16.40 -2.75
N ALA A 188 13.57 -15.35 -3.54
CA ALA A 188 13.81 -15.34 -4.98
C ALA A 188 15.26 -14.97 -5.35
N GLU A 189 15.93 -14.13 -4.56
CA GLU A 189 17.32 -13.68 -4.74
C GLU A 189 17.97 -13.43 -3.37
N PRO A 190 18.62 -14.44 -2.76
CA PRO A 190 19.19 -14.35 -1.41
C PRO A 190 20.32 -13.33 -1.26
N SER A 191 20.97 -12.94 -2.36
CA SER A 191 22.14 -12.04 -2.34
C SER A 191 21.78 -10.56 -2.21
N LEU A 192 20.50 -10.19 -2.26
CA LEU A 192 20.10 -8.79 -2.20
C LEU A 192 20.35 -8.18 -0.81
N ARG A 193 20.80 -6.92 -0.82
CA ARG A 193 21.02 -6.11 0.38
C ARG A 193 19.79 -5.26 0.66
N GLY A 194 19.32 -5.24 1.88
CA GLY A 194 18.18 -4.42 2.22
C GLY A 194 17.77 -4.55 3.69
N SER A 195 16.88 -3.65 4.09
CA SER A 195 16.34 -3.57 5.45
C SER A 195 14.84 -3.27 5.42
N VAL A 196 14.13 -3.62 6.49
CA VAL A 196 12.73 -3.27 6.66
C VAL A 196 12.60 -1.80 7.03
N VAL A 197 11.73 -1.10 6.32
CA VAL A 197 11.43 0.32 6.51
C VAL A 197 9.92 0.48 6.50
N TYR A 198 9.32 0.50 7.68
CA TYR A 198 7.88 0.63 7.82
C TYR A 198 7.39 2.02 7.39
N ASP A 199 6.24 2.07 6.73
CA ASP A 199 5.55 3.33 6.49
C ASP A 199 5.05 3.94 7.80
N GLY A 200 4.91 5.27 7.83
CA GLY A 200 4.48 6.01 9.00
C GLY A 200 3.23 6.85 8.78
N LEU A 201 2.57 7.16 9.89
CA LEU A 201 1.41 8.05 9.95
C LEU A 201 1.74 9.38 10.64
N GLU A 202 1.02 10.42 10.24
CA GLU A 202 0.93 11.70 10.95
C GLU A 202 -0.08 11.54 12.11
N LEU A 203 0.40 11.21 13.30
CA LEU A 203 -0.46 10.82 14.44
C LEU A 203 -1.36 11.94 14.91
N ASP A 204 -0.93 13.20 14.86
CA ASP A 204 -1.69 14.35 15.35
C ASP A 204 -3.09 14.41 14.73
N ARG A 205 -3.25 14.00 13.49
CA ARG A 205 -4.54 13.95 12.80
C ARG A 205 -5.53 12.96 13.44
N PHE A 206 -5.02 11.90 14.07
CA PHE A 206 -5.83 10.88 14.75
C PHE A 206 -6.16 11.24 16.21
N LEU A 207 -5.35 12.12 16.82
CA LEU A 207 -5.54 12.55 18.20
C LEU A 207 -6.59 13.67 18.31
N THR A 208 -6.70 14.53 17.29
CA THR A 208 -7.58 15.70 17.27
C THR A 208 -9.00 15.40 16.81
N SER A 209 -9.27 14.21 16.28
CA SER A 209 -10.59 13.84 15.77
C SER A 209 -11.56 13.51 16.90
N GLN A 210 -12.16 14.56 17.54
CA GLN A 210 -13.08 14.43 18.67
C GLN A 210 -14.58 14.40 18.29
N ASP A 211 -14.91 14.48 16.99
CA ASP A 211 -16.28 14.68 16.51
C ASP A 211 -17.00 13.36 16.15
N LYS A 212 -16.83 12.34 17.00
CA LYS A 212 -17.42 11.00 16.76
C LYS A 212 -18.95 11.07 16.60
N ALA A 213 -19.64 11.81 17.46
CA ALA A 213 -21.10 11.83 17.49
C ALA A 213 -21.70 12.48 16.26
N ASN A 214 -21.20 13.67 15.87
CA ASN A 214 -21.69 14.37 14.68
C ASN A 214 -21.39 13.56 13.40
N PHE A 215 -20.20 12.96 13.34
CA PHE A 215 -19.85 12.17 12.16
C PHE A 215 -20.69 10.88 12.03
N ARG A 216 -21.02 10.24 13.14
CA ARG A 216 -21.98 9.13 13.14
C ARG A 216 -23.34 9.56 12.61
N GLN A 217 -23.83 10.73 13.05
CA GLN A 217 -25.09 11.28 12.57
C GLN A 217 -25.06 11.60 11.06
N GLU A 218 -23.96 12.16 10.54
CA GLU A 218 -23.76 12.37 9.10
C GLU A 218 -23.84 11.05 8.31
N LEU A 219 -23.33 9.97 8.91
CA LEU A 219 -23.41 8.62 8.35
C LEU A 219 -24.75 7.92 8.65
N GLY A 220 -25.74 8.61 9.27
CA GLY A 220 -27.03 8.02 9.64
C GLY A 220 -26.92 6.89 10.66
N LEU A 221 -25.91 6.97 11.56
CA LEU A 221 -25.68 6.03 12.65
C LEU A 221 -26.08 6.65 13.99
N SER A 222 -26.60 5.81 14.89
CA SER A 222 -26.83 6.19 16.27
C SER A 222 -25.54 6.10 17.11
N ASN A 223 -25.52 6.84 18.23
CA ASN A 223 -24.43 6.71 19.21
C ASN A 223 -24.45 5.34 19.90
N ASP A 224 -25.60 4.70 19.99
CA ASP A 224 -25.78 3.38 20.60
C ASP A 224 -25.46 2.23 19.63
N ASP A 225 -25.21 2.51 18.35
CA ASP A 225 -24.84 1.49 17.38
C ASP A 225 -23.45 0.92 17.66
N PHE A 226 -23.31 -0.38 17.55
CA PHE A 226 -22.03 -1.05 17.48
C PHE A 226 -21.56 -1.08 16.03
N VAL A 227 -20.58 -0.23 15.71
CA VAL A 227 -20.15 0.05 14.34
C VAL A 227 -18.87 -0.68 14.01
N VAL A 228 -18.96 -1.61 13.06
CA VAL A 228 -17.81 -2.36 12.54
C VAL A 228 -17.42 -1.82 11.15
N GLY A 229 -16.17 -1.42 10.97
CA GLY A 229 -15.68 -0.86 9.69
C GLY A 229 -14.78 -1.83 8.93
N ASN A 230 -14.98 -1.91 7.60
CA ASN A 230 -14.03 -2.49 6.67
C ASN A 230 -13.63 -1.43 5.65
N VAL A 231 -12.34 -1.06 5.65
CA VAL A 231 -11.84 0.11 4.90
C VAL A 231 -10.76 -0.33 3.91
N GLY A 232 -10.97 -0.01 2.64
CA GLY A 232 -10.03 -0.33 1.57
C GLY A 232 -10.69 -0.35 0.21
N ARG A 233 -9.90 -0.47 -0.85
CA ARG A 233 -10.42 -0.61 -2.22
C ARG A 233 -11.34 -1.82 -2.31
N LEU A 234 -12.41 -1.70 -3.10
CA LEU A 234 -13.34 -2.79 -3.34
C LEU A 234 -12.79 -3.72 -4.43
N VAL A 235 -11.96 -4.65 -4.01
CA VAL A 235 -11.31 -5.67 -4.88
C VAL A 235 -11.35 -7.03 -4.21
N PRO A 236 -11.47 -8.14 -4.97
CA PRO A 236 -11.67 -9.48 -4.39
C PRO A 236 -10.64 -9.88 -3.33
N TRP A 237 -9.37 -9.54 -3.53
CA TRP A 237 -8.31 -9.92 -2.60
C TRP A 237 -8.36 -9.17 -1.25
N LYS A 238 -9.13 -8.07 -1.14
CA LYS A 238 -9.40 -7.38 0.14
C LYS A 238 -10.44 -8.12 1.00
N GLY A 239 -11.12 -9.13 0.46
CA GLY A 239 -11.92 -10.08 1.23
C GLY A 239 -13.18 -9.51 1.87
N GLN A 240 -13.79 -8.46 1.29
CA GLN A 240 -15.06 -7.90 1.77
C GLN A 240 -16.16 -8.97 1.83
N GLU A 241 -16.11 -10.00 0.97
CA GLU A 241 -17.04 -11.11 1.00
C GLU A 241 -16.93 -11.91 2.31
N VAL A 242 -15.70 -12.19 2.78
CA VAL A 242 -15.45 -12.87 4.06
C VAL A 242 -16.00 -12.05 5.21
N PHE A 243 -15.81 -10.74 5.18
CA PHE A 243 -16.35 -9.83 6.18
C PHE A 243 -17.89 -9.85 6.19
N LEU A 244 -18.55 -9.82 5.03
CA LEU A 244 -20.01 -9.90 4.94
C LEU A 244 -20.56 -11.24 5.50
N ARG A 245 -19.90 -12.35 5.21
CA ARG A 245 -20.29 -13.67 5.77
C ARG A 245 -20.11 -13.71 7.28
N ALA A 246 -19.03 -13.11 7.80
CA ALA A 246 -18.84 -12.96 9.24
C ALA A 246 -19.94 -12.12 9.88
N LEU A 247 -20.33 -10.99 9.27
CA LEU A 247 -21.42 -10.15 9.75
C LEU A 247 -22.77 -10.89 9.78
N ALA A 248 -23.06 -11.76 8.82
CA ALA A 248 -24.29 -12.57 8.82
C ALA A 248 -24.38 -13.50 10.04
N ARG A 249 -23.21 -14.00 10.53
CA ARG A 249 -23.15 -14.80 11.77
C ARG A 249 -23.29 -13.96 13.03
N VAL A 250 -22.84 -12.71 12.98
CA VAL A 250 -22.89 -11.76 14.12
C VAL A 250 -24.27 -11.11 14.28
N ALA A 251 -24.94 -10.79 13.18
CA ALA A 251 -26.18 -10.02 13.15
C ALA A 251 -27.30 -10.53 14.09
N PRO A 252 -27.56 -11.86 14.23
CA PRO A 252 -28.57 -12.35 15.16
C PRO A 252 -28.20 -12.15 16.65
N GLN A 253 -26.94 -11.81 16.95
CA GLN A 253 -26.42 -11.78 18.32
C GLN A 253 -26.14 -10.37 18.85
N ILE A 254 -26.14 -9.34 17.97
CA ILE A 254 -25.93 -7.92 18.30
C ILE A 254 -27.09 -7.09 17.72
N ARG A 255 -27.97 -6.62 18.59
CA ARG A 255 -29.23 -5.94 18.20
C ARG A 255 -29.01 -4.64 17.40
N ASN A 256 -27.99 -3.87 17.74
CA ASN A 256 -27.67 -2.55 17.17
C ASN A 256 -26.40 -2.61 16.32
N LEU A 257 -26.15 -3.73 15.66
CA LEU A 257 -25.02 -3.86 14.73
C LEU A 257 -25.20 -2.98 13.50
N LYS A 258 -24.18 -2.21 13.19
CA LYS A 258 -24.00 -1.51 11.90
C LYS A 258 -22.63 -1.80 11.34
N ALA A 259 -22.54 -1.83 10.03
CA ALA A 259 -21.27 -2.09 9.34
C ALA A 259 -21.04 -1.11 8.20
N LEU A 260 -19.84 -0.57 8.12
CA LEU A 260 -19.41 0.33 7.06
C LEU A 260 -18.41 -0.39 6.15
N ILE A 261 -18.72 -0.44 4.85
CA ILE A 261 -17.76 -0.82 3.81
C ILE A 261 -17.33 0.47 3.10
N VAL A 262 -16.07 0.85 3.31
CA VAL A 262 -15.54 2.15 2.91
C VAL A 262 -14.48 1.97 1.84
N GLY A 263 -14.68 2.63 0.71
CA GLY A 263 -13.79 2.62 -0.45
C GLY A 263 -14.54 2.47 -1.75
N ASP A 264 -13.84 2.75 -2.83
CA ASP A 264 -14.38 2.66 -4.18
C ASP A 264 -13.78 1.46 -4.94
N PRO A 265 -14.51 0.92 -5.92
CA PRO A 265 -13.93 0.03 -6.91
C PRO A 265 -12.97 0.82 -7.81
N ASP A 266 -11.90 0.19 -8.26
CA ASP A 266 -11.03 0.74 -9.32
C ASP A 266 -11.73 0.53 -10.68
N PRO A 267 -12.11 1.61 -11.43
CA PRO A 267 -12.87 1.44 -12.67
C PRO A 267 -12.02 0.77 -13.76
N PRO A 268 -12.65 0.07 -14.71
CA PRO A 268 -14.06 -0.37 -14.83
C PRO A 268 -14.32 -1.81 -14.40
N ALA A 269 -13.28 -2.63 -14.20
CA ALA A 269 -13.43 -4.08 -13.93
C ALA A 269 -14.00 -4.37 -12.53
N GLU A 270 -13.83 -3.46 -11.60
CA GLU A 270 -14.18 -3.66 -10.19
C GLU A 270 -15.60 -3.25 -9.84
N THR A 271 -16.30 -2.54 -10.75
CA THR A 271 -17.75 -2.27 -10.60
C THR A 271 -18.57 -3.57 -10.53
N ALA A 272 -18.13 -4.63 -11.18
CA ALA A 272 -18.74 -5.95 -11.08
C ALA A 272 -18.61 -6.54 -9.67
N TYR A 273 -17.48 -6.32 -9.00
CA TYR A 273 -17.27 -6.77 -7.64
C TYR A 273 -18.14 -6.01 -6.62
N LEU A 274 -18.29 -4.69 -6.79
CA LEU A 274 -19.23 -3.91 -5.97
C LEU A 274 -20.67 -4.44 -6.11
N LYS A 275 -21.12 -4.70 -7.34
CA LYS A 275 -22.44 -5.29 -7.59
C LYS A 275 -22.60 -6.66 -6.95
N HIS A 276 -21.56 -7.49 -7.03
CA HIS A 276 -21.53 -8.79 -6.35
C HIS A 276 -21.67 -8.64 -4.83
N LEU A 277 -20.93 -7.72 -4.20
CA LEU A 277 -21.03 -7.46 -2.76
C LEU A 277 -22.44 -6.93 -2.38
N GLN A 278 -23.03 -6.06 -3.19
CA GLN A 278 -24.39 -5.56 -2.97
C GLN A 278 -25.45 -6.67 -3.05
N SER A 279 -25.32 -7.59 -4.02
CA SER A 279 -26.20 -8.77 -4.11
C SER A 279 -26.01 -9.67 -2.90
N LEU A 280 -24.76 -9.91 -2.48
CA LEU A 280 -24.45 -10.73 -1.31
C LEU A 280 -25.03 -10.14 -0.01
N VAL A 281 -25.02 -8.82 0.15
CA VAL A 281 -25.70 -8.14 1.28
C VAL A 281 -27.20 -8.46 1.32
N GLN A 282 -27.89 -8.47 0.17
CA GLN A 282 -29.30 -8.83 0.08
C GLN A 282 -29.53 -10.31 0.38
N GLU A 283 -28.73 -11.20 -0.22
CA GLU A 283 -28.80 -12.65 -0.01
C GLU A 283 -28.59 -13.04 1.47
N LEU A 284 -27.70 -12.34 2.18
CA LEU A 284 -27.40 -12.57 3.59
C LEU A 284 -28.36 -11.86 4.56
N GLY A 285 -29.33 -11.08 4.06
CA GLY A 285 -30.27 -10.34 4.90
C GLY A 285 -29.63 -9.19 5.68
N LEU A 286 -28.58 -8.57 5.14
CA LEU A 286 -27.80 -7.52 5.82
C LEU A 286 -28.13 -6.10 5.36
N SER A 287 -29.19 -5.91 4.58
CA SER A 287 -29.52 -4.60 3.94
C SER A 287 -29.71 -3.45 4.94
N ASP A 288 -30.23 -3.73 6.15
CA ASP A 288 -30.41 -2.74 7.21
C ASP A 288 -29.16 -2.53 8.08
N ILE A 289 -28.14 -3.36 7.91
CA ILE A 289 -26.91 -3.37 8.72
C ILE A 289 -25.75 -2.78 7.96
N VAL A 290 -25.56 -3.16 6.69
CA VAL A 290 -24.39 -2.81 5.89
C VAL A 290 -24.62 -1.57 5.05
N ARG A 291 -23.69 -0.62 5.14
CA ARG A 291 -23.65 0.57 4.31
C ARG A 291 -22.35 0.65 3.51
N PHE A 292 -22.48 0.83 2.20
CA PHE A 292 -21.37 1.22 1.32
C PHE A 292 -21.28 2.74 1.31
N THR A 293 -20.14 3.29 1.72
CA THR A 293 -19.98 4.75 1.84
C THR A 293 -19.29 5.39 0.63
N GLY A 294 -18.67 4.58 -0.25
CA GLY A 294 -17.72 5.06 -1.25
C GLY A 294 -16.40 5.50 -0.61
N PHE A 295 -15.61 6.26 -1.36
CA PHE A 295 -14.33 6.79 -0.91
C PHE A 295 -14.51 7.88 0.15
N TYR A 296 -13.70 7.80 1.20
CA TYR A 296 -13.62 8.83 2.24
C TYR A 296 -12.19 9.36 2.34
N SER A 297 -12.05 10.69 2.31
CA SER A 297 -10.73 11.34 2.38
C SER A 297 -10.27 11.62 3.82
N ASP A 298 -11.20 11.82 4.75
CA ASP A 298 -10.90 12.07 6.18
C ASP A 298 -10.90 10.76 6.97
N ILE A 299 -9.86 9.97 6.77
CA ILE A 299 -9.68 8.67 7.44
C ILE A 299 -9.64 8.78 8.97
N PRO A 300 -8.97 9.77 9.59
CA PRO A 300 -9.00 9.92 11.04
C PRO A 300 -10.41 10.04 11.61
N ARG A 301 -11.26 10.87 11.01
CA ARG A 301 -12.65 11.07 11.43
C ARG A 301 -13.49 9.81 11.24
N LEU A 302 -13.28 9.12 10.10
CA LEU A 302 -13.91 7.83 9.84
C LEU A 302 -13.53 6.80 10.90
N MET A 303 -12.23 6.60 11.16
CA MET A 303 -11.76 5.65 12.17
C MET A 303 -12.31 5.97 13.57
N ALA A 304 -12.40 7.25 13.93
CA ALA A 304 -12.98 7.66 15.21
C ALA A 304 -14.44 7.20 15.36
N SER A 305 -15.22 7.12 14.28
CA SER A 305 -16.63 6.71 14.30
C SER A 305 -16.85 5.21 14.51
N LEU A 306 -15.86 4.38 14.26
CA LEU A 306 -15.94 2.92 14.43
C LEU A 306 -15.82 2.51 15.89
N ASP A 307 -16.33 1.33 16.22
CA ASP A 307 -16.02 0.61 17.47
C ASP A 307 -14.97 -0.47 17.22
N VAL A 308 -14.99 -1.11 16.06
CA VAL A 308 -14.01 -2.11 15.64
C VAL A 308 -13.62 -1.90 14.17
N LEU A 309 -12.34 -1.95 13.86
CA LEU A 309 -11.86 -2.06 12.48
C LEU A 309 -11.60 -3.53 12.13
N VAL A 310 -12.12 -3.99 10.99
CA VAL A 310 -11.86 -5.32 10.44
C VAL A 310 -11.10 -5.21 9.14
N HIS A 311 -9.91 -5.82 9.10
CA HIS A 311 -9.12 -6.04 7.90
C HIS A 311 -9.26 -7.49 7.46
N SER A 312 -9.87 -7.73 6.31
CA SER A 312 -10.33 -9.06 5.86
C SER A 312 -9.58 -9.64 4.67
N SER A 313 -8.41 -9.09 4.30
CA SER A 313 -7.70 -9.47 3.07
C SER A 313 -7.56 -10.99 2.91
N SER A 314 -7.96 -11.52 1.74
CA SER A 314 -7.86 -12.94 1.39
C SER A 314 -6.50 -13.32 0.77
N SER A 315 -5.60 -12.36 0.65
CA SER A 315 -4.21 -12.55 0.22
C SER A 315 -3.27 -11.79 1.15
N PRO A 316 -1.98 -12.16 1.23
CA PRO A 316 -1.02 -11.45 2.05
C PRO A 316 -1.00 -9.94 1.74
N GLU A 317 -1.22 -9.13 2.76
CA GLU A 317 -1.15 -7.67 2.65
C GLU A 317 0.33 -7.24 2.57
N PRO A 318 0.73 -6.35 1.67
CA PRO A 318 2.10 -5.84 1.63
C PRO A 318 2.55 -5.19 2.95
N PHE A 319 1.68 -4.42 3.59
CA PHE A 319 1.91 -3.83 4.91
C PHE A 319 0.63 -3.79 5.75
N GLY A 320 -0.34 -2.96 5.39
CA GLY A 320 -1.58 -2.76 6.12
C GLY A 320 -1.72 -1.34 6.69
N ILE A 321 -1.60 -0.32 5.84
CA ILE A 321 -1.74 1.09 6.27
C ILE A 321 -3.05 1.31 7.01
N VAL A 322 -4.15 0.73 6.54
CA VAL A 322 -5.46 0.85 7.19
C VAL A 322 -5.47 0.25 8.61
N VAL A 323 -4.66 -0.78 8.85
CA VAL A 323 -4.52 -1.39 10.18
C VAL A 323 -3.88 -0.39 11.14
N ILE A 324 -2.74 0.23 10.76
CA ILE A 324 -2.10 1.25 11.60
C ILE A 324 -2.97 2.51 11.74
N GLU A 325 -3.82 2.85 10.77
CA GLU A 325 -4.78 3.96 10.87
C GLU A 325 -5.86 3.68 11.94
N GLY A 326 -6.43 2.48 11.95
CA GLY A 326 -7.36 2.06 13.01
C GLY A 326 -6.71 2.03 14.39
N MET A 327 -5.50 1.48 14.48
CA MET A 327 -4.70 1.45 15.70
C MET A 327 -4.34 2.87 16.20
N ALA A 328 -3.98 3.80 15.31
CA ALA A 328 -3.72 5.20 15.66
C ALA A 328 -4.96 5.89 16.22
N ALA A 329 -6.15 5.57 15.73
CA ALA A 329 -7.40 6.03 16.29
C ALA A 329 -7.77 5.35 17.61
N GLY A 330 -6.94 4.43 18.13
CA GLY A 330 -7.19 3.70 19.38
C GLY A 330 -8.33 2.68 19.25
N LYS A 331 -8.58 2.18 18.06
CA LYS A 331 -9.62 1.18 17.84
C LYS A 331 -9.04 -0.23 17.99
N PRO A 332 -9.80 -1.17 18.60
CA PRO A 332 -9.45 -2.57 18.47
C PRO A 332 -9.53 -2.98 17.00
N VAL A 333 -8.52 -3.71 16.54
CA VAL A 333 -8.40 -4.16 15.15
C VAL A 333 -8.45 -5.67 15.10
N ILE A 334 -9.31 -6.21 14.23
CA ILE A 334 -9.31 -7.61 13.82
C ILE A 334 -8.69 -7.66 12.43
N ALA A 335 -7.67 -8.51 12.23
CA ALA A 335 -7.03 -8.60 10.92
C ALA A 335 -6.70 -10.05 10.54
N THR A 336 -6.65 -10.31 9.22
CA THR A 336 -6.25 -11.63 8.72
C THR A 336 -4.75 -11.84 8.92
N ARG A 337 -4.38 -13.03 9.38
CA ARG A 337 -3.02 -13.46 9.75
C ARG A 337 -2.18 -13.72 8.51
N ALA A 338 -1.83 -12.66 7.75
CA ALA A 338 -0.99 -12.79 6.55
C ALA A 338 -0.27 -11.52 6.17
N GLY A 339 0.93 -11.66 5.61
CA GLY A 339 1.72 -10.56 5.06
C GLY A 339 2.25 -9.59 6.12
N GLY A 340 2.31 -8.31 5.77
CA GLY A 340 2.87 -7.24 6.62
C GLY A 340 2.06 -6.93 7.88
N VAL A 341 0.80 -7.38 7.96
CA VAL A 341 -0.03 -7.26 9.18
C VAL A 341 0.65 -7.94 10.37
N LEU A 342 1.45 -8.99 10.14
CA LEU A 342 2.19 -9.71 11.18
C LEU A 342 3.34 -8.89 11.79
N ASP A 343 3.77 -7.82 11.12
CA ASP A 343 4.75 -6.88 11.69
C ASP A 343 4.06 -5.83 12.59
N ILE A 344 2.76 -5.64 12.42
CA ILE A 344 1.97 -4.60 13.07
C ILE A 344 1.30 -5.14 14.32
N ILE A 345 0.57 -6.27 14.20
CA ILE A 345 -0.28 -6.84 15.26
C ILE A 345 0.44 -7.97 15.98
N GLU A 346 0.52 -7.83 17.30
CA GLU A 346 0.81 -8.88 18.26
C GLU A 346 -0.53 -9.40 18.81
N ASP A 347 -0.87 -10.63 18.42
CA ASP A 347 -2.19 -11.25 18.65
C ASP A 347 -2.57 -11.30 20.12
N GLY A 348 -3.77 -10.78 20.47
CA GLY A 348 -4.28 -10.73 21.82
C GLY A 348 -3.71 -9.61 22.70
N ASP A 349 -2.68 -8.88 22.22
CA ASP A 349 -2.08 -7.75 22.91
C ASP A 349 -2.56 -6.40 22.35
N ASN A 350 -2.37 -6.15 21.06
CA ASN A 350 -2.72 -4.89 20.41
C ASN A 350 -3.69 -5.02 19.23
N GLY A 351 -4.29 -6.21 19.07
CA GLY A 351 -5.28 -6.57 18.05
C GLY A 351 -5.56 -8.06 18.08
N LEU A 352 -6.46 -8.50 17.23
CA LEU A 352 -6.80 -9.92 17.06
C LEU A 352 -6.46 -10.38 15.65
N LEU A 353 -5.81 -11.53 15.52
CA LEU A 353 -5.46 -12.14 14.24
C LEU A 353 -6.31 -13.38 13.98
N VAL A 354 -7.00 -13.39 12.83
CA VAL A 354 -7.84 -14.52 12.39
C VAL A 354 -7.25 -15.19 11.14
N PRO A 355 -7.53 -16.48 10.89
CA PRO A 355 -7.07 -17.13 9.66
C PRO A 355 -7.62 -16.44 8.40
N VAL A 356 -6.86 -16.50 7.30
CA VAL A 356 -7.29 -15.96 6.01
C VAL A 356 -8.50 -16.74 5.48
N GLY A 357 -9.57 -16.01 5.09
CA GLY A 357 -10.78 -16.61 4.52
C GLY A 357 -11.72 -17.25 5.54
N ASP A 358 -11.42 -17.17 6.83
CA ASP A 358 -12.22 -17.77 7.91
C ASP A 358 -13.22 -16.75 8.46
N ASP A 359 -14.43 -16.78 7.92
CA ASP A 359 -15.55 -15.93 8.33
C ASP A 359 -16.08 -16.29 9.73
N GLN A 360 -15.92 -17.55 10.17
CA GLN A 360 -16.31 -17.98 11.50
C GLN A 360 -15.40 -17.37 12.57
N SER A 361 -14.09 -17.56 12.46
CA SER A 361 -13.13 -16.96 13.41
C SER A 361 -13.24 -15.42 13.43
N MET A 362 -13.51 -14.80 12.28
CA MET A 362 -13.74 -13.35 12.21
C MET A 362 -15.02 -12.94 12.96
N ALA A 363 -16.10 -13.69 12.83
CA ALA A 363 -17.34 -13.46 13.56
C ALA A 363 -17.14 -13.62 15.07
N GLU A 364 -16.45 -14.66 15.51
CA GLU A 364 -16.12 -14.91 16.92
C GLU A 364 -15.28 -13.76 17.52
N ALA A 365 -14.32 -13.24 16.77
CA ALA A 365 -13.53 -12.09 17.19
C ALA A 365 -14.38 -10.81 17.33
N ILE A 366 -15.30 -10.53 16.38
CA ILE A 366 -16.25 -9.41 16.46
C ILE A 366 -17.15 -9.55 17.69
N LEU A 367 -17.73 -10.73 17.91
CA LEU A 367 -18.58 -10.99 19.07
C LEU A 367 -17.84 -10.86 20.39
N THR A 368 -16.59 -11.29 20.44
CA THR A 368 -15.73 -11.16 21.63
C THR A 368 -15.54 -9.69 21.99
N LEU A 369 -15.21 -8.85 21.01
CA LEU A 369 -15.02 -7.40 21.25
C LEU A 369 -16.33 -6.71 21.61
N ALA A 370 -17.44 -7.10 21.02
CA ALA A 370 -18.76 -6.53 21.34
C ALA A 370 -19.23 -6.87 22.78
N ARG A 371 -18.88 -8.06 23.26
CA ARG A 371 -19.29 -8.56 24.60
C ARG A 371 -18.33 -8.18 25.70
N CYS A 372 -17.09 -7.83 25.37
CA CYS A 372 -16.02 -7.54 26.33
C CYS A 372 -15.44 -6.13 26.07
N PRO A 373 -16.16 -5.04 26.47
CA PRO A 373 -15.71 -3.67 26.26
C PRO A 373 -14.34 -3.37 26.87
N ASP A 374 -14.02 -3.95 28.02
CA ASP A 374 -12.70 -3.80 28.68
C ASP A 374 -11.57 -4.36 27.83
N LEU A 375 -11.79 -5.51 27.20
CA LEU A 375 -10.84 -6.10 26.24
C LEU A 375 -10.67 -5.19 25.02
N ALA A 376 -11.76 -4.71 24.45
CA ALA A 376 -11.75 -3.81 23.31
C ALA A 376 -10.97 -2.51 23.63
N ALA A 377 -11.22 -1.91 24.79
CA ALA A 377 -10.51 -0.70 25.26
C ALA A 377 -9.01 -0.96 25.48
N ARG A 378 -8.64 -2.08 26.11
CA ARG A 378 -7.25 -2.49 26.31
C ARG A 378 -6.52 -2.67 24.99
N LEU A 379 -7.09 -3.45 24.05
CA LEU A 379 -6.49 -3.66 22.72
C LEU A 379 -6.32 -2.34 21.98
N GLY A 380 -7.32 -1.45 21.99
CA GLY A 380 -7.25 -0.16 21.35
C GLY A 380 -6.17 0.76 21.94
N THR A 381 -5.99 0.73 23.27
CA THR A 381 -4.93 1.48 23.96
C THR A 381 -3.55 0.96 23.57
N ASN A 382 -3.33 -0.34 23.63
CA ASN A 382 -2.06 -0.98 23.23
C ASN A 382 -1.78 -0.78 21.74
N ALA A 383 -2.81 -0.84 20.90
CA ALA A 383 -2.73 -0.56 19.47
C ALA A 383 -2.16 0.84 19.21
N ARG A 384 -2.71 1.87 19.88
CA ARG A 384 -2.22 3.25 19.73
C ARG A 384 -0.78 3.40 20.24
N GLN A 385 -0.43 2.77 21.36
CA GLN A 385 0.94 2.78 21.86
C GLN A 385 1.92 2.16 20.87
N ARG A 386 1.56 1.02 20.27
CA ARG A 386 2.37 0.35 19.24
C ARG A 386 2.62 1.25 18.04
N VAL A 387 1.57 1.91 17.51
CA VAL A 387 1.73 2.80 16.36
C VAL A 387 2.60 4.01 16.71
N THR A 388 2.41 4.59 17.88
CA THR A 388 3.24 5.71 18.36
C THR A 388 4.71 5.31 18.51
N ALA A 389 4.98 4.09 18.95
CA ALA A 389 6.35 3.60 19.14
C ALA A 389 7.05 3.20 17.83
N CYS A 390 6.31 2.75 16.78
CA CYS A 390 6.93 2.06 15.66
C CYS A 390 6.55 2.59 14.26
N PHE A 391 5.44 3.32 14.12
CA PHE A 391 4.86 3.62 12.80
C PHE A 391 4.55 5.10 12.60
N THR A 392 5.44 5.99 13.10
CA THR A 392 5.33 7.44 12.88
C THR A 392 6.05 7.85 11.59
N VAL A 393 5.53 8.90 10.95
CA VAL A 393 6.19 9.45 9.76
C VAL A 393 7.61 9.94 10.06
N THR A 394 7.86 10.42 11.27
CA THR A 394 9.20 10.84 11.71
C THR A 394 10.19 9.69 11.71
N GLN A 395 9.81 8.53 12.27
CA GLN A 395 10.65 7.33 12.27
C GLN A 395 10.90 6.81 10.84
N TYR A 396 9.85 6.80 10.01
CA TYR A 396 9.94 6.44 8.61
C TYR A 396 10.99 7.31 7.89
N VAL A 397 10.87 8.63 8.00
CA VAL A 397 11.79 9.59 7.37
C VAL A 397 13.21 9.43 7.89
N GLN A 398 13.39 9.31 9.20
CA GLN A 398 14.71 9.09 9.82
C GLN A 398 15.38 7.81 9.30
N THR A 399 14.64 6.71 9.23
CA THR A 399 15.18 5.44 8.72
C THR A 399 15.61 5.56 7.26
N VAL A 400 14.80 6.22 6.41
CA VAL A 400 15.15 6.45 5.01
C VAL A 400 16.37 7.36 4.89
N GLN A 401 16.46 8.43 5.68
CA GLN A 401 17.63 9.33 5.67
C GLN A 401 18.92 8.62 6.11
N THR A 402 18.85 7.72 7.08
CA THR A 402 20.00 6.87 7.47
C THR A 402 20.49 6.01 6.31
N ILE A 403 19.58 5.42 5.54
CA ILE A 403 19.95 4.65 4.34
C ILE A 403 20.57 5.56 3.28
N TYR A 404 20.02 6.76 3.05
CA TYR A 404 20.60 7.72 2.11
C TYR A 404 22.02 8.10 2.49
N GLN A 405 22.25 8.40 3.77
CA GLN A 405 23.55 8.76 4.28
C GLN A 405 24.57 7.64 4.04
N SER A 406 24.26 6.40 4.40
CA SER A 406 25.12 5.24 4.13
C SER A 406 25.46 5.10 2.64
N LEU A 407 24.46 5.21 1.74
CA LEU A 407 24.68 5.08 0.29
C LEU A 407 25.48 6.23 -0.33
N LEU A 408 25.51 7.40 0.30
CA LEU A 408 26.24 8.58 -0.16
C LEU A 408 27.67 8.64 0.41
N GLU A 409 27.90 8.03 1.60
CA GLU A 409 29.20 7.99 2.27
C GLU A 409 30.10 6.84 1.75
N GLU A 410 29.53 5.73 1.27
CA GLU A 410 30.27 4.57 0.72
C GLU A 410 30.98 4.90 -0.63
N ARG A 411 31.00 6.16 -1.09
CA ARG A 411 31.66 6.66 -2.29
C ARG A 411 32.68 7.75 -1.99
#